data_f09f3be70f2773ad7c369f5c98197b4a
#
_entry.id   f09f3be70f2773ad7c369f5c98197b4a
#
_cell.length_a   1.000
_cell.length_b   1.000
_cell.length_c   1.000
_cell.angle_alpha   90.00
_cell.angle_beta   90.00
_cell.angle_gamma   90.00
#
_symmetry.space_group_name_H-M   'P 1'
#
loop_
_entity.id
_entity.type
_entity.pdbx_description
1 polymer ?
#
loop_
_entity_poly.entity_id
_entity_poly.type
_entity_poly.pdbx_seq_one_letter_code
_entity_poly.pdbx_strand_id
1 'polypeptide(L)'
;MMKKSVLIAALGLFSLNTMAQDAPKEEGFVFTTVKENPITSIKNQNRSSTCWSFSSLGFLESELLRMGKGEYDLSEMFVVHHTMVDRGQNYVRYHGDSSFSPGGSFYDIMFCLRNYGLVPQEAMPGIMYGDTLPVHNELDAVAGAYVNAIAKGKLTKLTPVWKKGLCSIYDTYLGKCPESFTYKGKEYTPKTFAESLGINPDDYISLTSFTHHPFYTQMNIEIQDNWRNGLSYNLPLMEFMSVIDNAVNNGYTVAWGSDVSESGFTRDGIAVMPDADRGAELTGSDMARWTGLTAADKRKELTSRPLPEITVTQEMRQTAFDNWETTDDHGMLIYGIAKDQNGKEYYMVKNSWGTNNKYK
;
A
#
# COMPACT_ATOMS: atom_id res chain seq x y z
N MET A 1 -12.48 99.02 18.64
CA MET A 1 -12.12 97.80 19.40
C MET A 1 -12.24 96.62 18.45
N MET A 2 -11.15 96.21 17.85
CA MET A 2 -11.11 95.10 16.91
C MET A 2 -10.47 93.84 17.59
N LYS A 3 -11.20 92.79 17.73
CA LYS A 3 -10.66 91.52 18.20
C LYS A 3 -10.05 90.73 17.02
N LYS A 4 -8.77 90.46 17.11
CA LYS A 4 -8.07 89.56 16.16
C LYS A 4 -8.30 88.13 16.57
N SER A 5 -8.89 87.35 15.69
CA SER A 5 -8.99 85.89 15.84
C SER A 5 -7.79 85.23 15.17
N VAL A 6 -7.07 84.41 15.92
CA VAL A 6 -5.94 83.63 15.46
C VAL A 6 -6.49 82.27 15.02
N LEU A 7 -6.28 81.92 13.76
CA LEU A 7 -6.63 80.61 13.17
C LEU A 7 -5.44 79.64 13.35
N ILE A 8 -5.56 78.61 14.17
CA ILE A 8 -4.56 77.59 14.31
C ILE A 8 -4.96 76.46 13.32
N ALA A 9 -4.16 76.26 12.27
CA ALA A 9 -4.27 75.15 11.38
C ALA A 9 -3.57 73.93 12.01
N ALA A 10 -4.36 72.88 12.41
CA ALA A 10 -3.82 71.62 12.82
C ALA A 10 -3.60 70.72 11.59
N LEU A 11 -2.31 70.48 11.23
CA LEU A 11 -1.94 69.44 10.27
C LEU A 11 -2.13 68.09 10.94
N GLY A 12 -3.20 67.36 10.57
CA GLY A 12 -3.37 65.96 10.90
C GLY A 12 -2.47 65.10 10.02
N LEU A 13 -1.44 64.50 10.59
CA LEU A 13 -0.69 63.41 9.99
C LEU A 13 -1.60 62.13 9.98
N PHE A 14 -2.19 61.84 8.82
CA PHE A 14 -2.74 60.53 8.58
C PHE A 14 -1.59 59.55 8.36
N SER A 15 -1.21 58.79 9.39
CA SER A 15 -0.42 57.56 9.23
C SER A 15 -1.30 56.52 8.53
N LEU A 16 -1.04 56.29 7.26
CA LEU A 16 -1.50 55.10 6.54
C LEU A 16 -0.80 53.88 7.15
N ASN A 17 -1.45 53.24 8.14
CA ASN A 17 -1.11 51.90 8.48
C ASN A 17 -1.58 51.02 7.32
N THR A 18 -0.68 50.74 6.38
CA THR A 18 -0.80 49.59 5.48
C THR A 18 -0.67 48.36 6.37
N MET A 19 -1.81 47.82 6.81
CA MET A 19 -1.85 46.45 7.24
C MET A 19 -1.38 45.63 6.05
N ALA A 20 -0.17 45.09 6.13
CA ALA A 20 0.23 43.99 5.27
C ALA A 20 -0.80 42.87 5.58
N GLN A 21 -1.73 42.68 4.67
CA GLN A 21 -2.54 41.48 4.68
C GLN A 21 -1.56 40.35 4.53
N ASP A 22 -1.33 39.60 5.62
CA ASP A 22 -0.66 38.31 5.54
C ASP A 22 -1.33 37.55 4.42
N ALA A 23 -0.59 37.20 3.39
CA ALA A 23 -1.08 36.30 2.35
C ALA A 23 -1.68 35.08 3.08
N PRO A 24 -2.86 34.62 2.69
CA PRO A 24 -3.47 33.45 3.34
C PRO A 24 -2.38 32.37 3.37
N LYS A 25 -2.06 31.85 4.57
CA LYS A 25 -1.24 30.66 4.70
C LYS A 25 -1.92 29.62 3.82
N GLU A 26 -1.24 29.21 2.75
CA GLU A 26 -1.75 28.16 1.90
C GLU A 26 -1.97 26.94 2.79
N GLU A 27 -3.24 26.66 3.07
CA GLU A 27 -3.63 25.47 3.80
C GLU A 27 -3.27 24.28 2.92
N GLY A 28 -2.63 23.25 3.51
CA GLY A 28 -2.36 21.97 2.84
C GLY A 28 -3.67 21.30 2.40
N PHE A 29 -3.69 20.00 2.32
CA PHE A 29 -4.94 19.26 2.12
C PHE A 29 -5.79 19.30 3.39
N VAL A 30 -7.08 19.57 3.23
CA VAL A 30 -8.10 19.51 4.28
C VAL A 30 -9.18 18.56 3.79
N PHE A 31 -9.34 17.43 4.48
CA PHE A 31 -10.25 16.38 4.06
C PHE A 31 -11.53 16.34 4.88
N THR A 32 -12.62 16.02 4.21
CA THR A 32 -13.90 15.64 4.82
C THR A 32 -14.22 14.21 4.41
N THR A 33 -14.40 13.33 5.38
CA THR A 33 -14.77 11.93 5.12
C THR A 33 -16.19 11.86 4.53
N VAL A 34 -16.31 11.16 3.41
CA VAL A 34 -17.60 10.89 2.73
C VAL A 34 -18.12 9.50 3.09
N LYS A 35 -17.22 8.53 3.04
CA LYS A 35 -17.50 7.12 3.33
C LYS A 35 -16.29 6.51 4.04
N GLU A 36 -16.54 5.79 5.11
CA GLU A 36 -15.51 5.05 5.83
C GLU A 36 -16.03 3.67 6.18
N ASN A 37 -15.30 2.64 5.78
CA ASN A 37 -15.57 1.26 6.12
C ASN A 37 -14.70 0.83 7.29
N PRO A 38 -15.16 -0.09 8.14
CA PRO A 38 -14.42 -0.48 9.33
C PRO A 38 -13.11 -1.19 8.96
N ILE A 39 -12.04 -0.78 9.63
CA ILE A 39 -10.70 -1.38 9.54
C ILE A 39 -10.17 -1.68 10.94
N THR A 40 -9.23 -2.60 11.04
CA THR A 40 -8.43 -2.83 12.25
C THR A 40 -7.30 -1.79 12.37
N SER A 41 -6.58 -1.80 13.49
CA SER A 41 -5.48 -0.86 13.74
C SER A 41 -4.42 -0.88 12.63
N ILE A 42 -3.77 0.27 12.41
CA ILE A 42 -2.66 0.40 11.45
C ILE A 42 -1.41 -0.26 12.07
N LYS A 43 -0.84 -1.22 11.36
CA LYS A 43 0.39 -1.92 11.73
C LYS A 43 1.62 -1.29 11.10
N ASN A 44 2.81 -1.74 11.49
CA ASN A 44 4.07 -1.30 10.91
C ASN A 44 4.90 -2.51 10.45
N GLN A 45 4.97 -2.72 9.14
CA GLN A 45 5.80 -3.77 8.55
C GLN A 45 7.30 -3.47 8.66
N ASN A 46 7.67 -2.21 8.90
CA ASN A 46 9.04 -1.73 8.97
C ASN A 46 9.88 -2.22 7.75
N ARG A 47 10.99 -2.90 7.97
CA ARG A 47 11.92 -3.40 6.92
C ARG A 47 11.73 -4.90 6.66
N SER A 48 10.51 -5.34 6.45
CA SER A 48 10.21 -6.75 6.18
C SER A 48 9.93 -7.08 4.72
N SER A 49 9.62 -6.07 3.89
CA SER A 49 9.18 -6.28 2.49
C SER A 49 7.96 -7.20 2.36
N THR A 50 7.06 -7.17 3.36
CA THR A 50 5.90 -8.05 3.45
C THR A 50 4.56 -7.30 3.39
N CYS A 51 4.53 -6.13 2.72
CA CYS A 51 3.34 -5.29 2.53
C CYS A 51 2.13 -6.09 2.02
N TRP A 52 2.38 -7.04 1.11
CA TRP A 52 1.37 -7.94 0.57
C TRP A 52 0.66 -8.77 1.65
N SER A 53 1.36 -9.22 2.69
CA SER A 53 0.76 -9.95 3.82
C SER A 53 -0.03 -9.02 4.73
N PHE A 54 0.53 -7.84 5.07
CA PHE A 54 -0.13 -6.84 5.92
C PHE A 54 -1.42 -6.30 5.28
N SER A 55 -1.37 -5.94 4.00
CA SER A 55 -2.54 -5.40 3.30
C SER A 55 -3.64 -6.44 3.09
N SER A 56 -3.25 -7.67 2.73
CA SER A 56 -4.22 -8.75 2.51
C SER A 56 -4.87 -9.23 3.81
N LEU A 57 -4.10 -9.37 4.90
CA LEU A 57 -4.70 -9.73 6.19
C LEU A 57 -5.53 -8.57 6.73
N GLY A 58 -5.11 -7.30 6.55
CA GLY A 58 -5.94 -6.15 6.85
C GLY A 58 -7.27 -6.14 6.07
N PHE A 59 -7.26 -6.62 4.83
CA PHE A 59 -8.47 -6.83 4.03
C PHE A 59 -9.36 -7.91 4.66
N LEU A 60 -8.84 -9.09 5.02
CA LEU A 60 -9.61 -10.15 5.65
C LEU A 60 -10.14 -9.74 7.05
N GLU A 61 -9.35 -9.01 7.83
CA GLU A 61 -9.75 -8.45 9.11
C GLU A 61 -10.94 -7.48 8.95
N SER A 62 -10.90 -6.64 7.92
CA SER A 62 -12.01 -5.72 7.57
C SER A 62 -13.27 -6.49 7.14
N GLU A 63 -13.10 -7.58 6.38
CA GLU A 63 -14.21 -8.47 6.03
C GLU A 63 -14.85 -9.11 7.28
N LEU A 64 -14.05 -9.54 8.23
CA LEU A 64 -14.56 -10.07 9.51
C LEU A 64 -15.36 -9.02 10.29
N LEU A 65 -14.90 -7.77 10.31
CA LEU A 65 -15.67 -6.66 10.88
C LEU A 65 -16.99 -6.44 10.13
N ARG A 66 -16.97 -6.41 8.80
CA ARG A 66 -18.16 -6.25 7.95
C ARG A 66 -19.16 -7.40 8.15
N MET A 67 -18.68 -8.64 8.32
CA MET A 67 -19.49 -9.83 8.58
C MET A 67 -20.04 -9.88 10.02
N GLY A 68 -19.69 -8.93 10.87
CA GLY A 68 -20.11 -8.91 12.29
C GLY A 68 -19.43 -9.97 13.16
N LYS A 69 -18.29 -10.50 12.74
CA LYS A 69 -17.50 -11.51 13.47
C LYS A 69 -16.67 -10.90 14.61
N GLY A 70 -16.54 -9.55 14.63
CA GLY A 70 -15.70 -8.82 15.56
C GLY A 70 -14.30 -8.60 15.05
N GLU A 71 -13.45 -8.02 15.90
CA GLU A 71 -12.08 -7.69 15.58
C GLU A 71 -11.16 -8.92 15.77
N TYR A 72 -10.34 -9.15 14.76
CA TYR A 72 -9.27 -10.13 14.77
C TYR A 72 -7.96 -9.46 14.41
N ASP A 73 -6.88 -9.96 14.98
CA ASP A 73 -5.50 -9.61 14.67
C ASP A 73 -4.83 -10.89 14.14
N LEU A 74 -4.65 -10.98 12.82
CA LEU A 74 -4.13 -12.17 12.13
C LEU A 74 -2.60 -12.06 11.96
N SER A 75 -1.90 -13.19 12.05
CA SER A 75 -0.45 -13.25 11.93
C SER A 75 0.01 -13.14 10.49
N GLU A 76 0.64 -12.02 10.15
CA GLU A 76 1.30 -11.84 8.86
C GLU A 76 2.43 -12.84 8.66
N MET A 77 3.18 -13.11 9.72
CA MET A 77 4.39 -13.93 9.64
C MET A 77 4.10 -15.42 9.49
N PHE A 78 2.92 -15.89 9.91
CA PHE A 78 2.44 -17.23 9.58
C PHE A 78 2.28 -17.40 8.05
N VAL A 79 1.66 -16.42 7.41
CA VAL A 79 1.46 -16.42 5.95
C VAL A 79 2.79 -16.27 5.22
N VAL A 80 3.65 -15.37 5.68
CA VAL A 80 5.00 -15.15 5.11
C VAL A 80 5.82 -16.44 5.18
N HIS A 81 5.86 -17.11 6.32
CA HIS A 81 6.60 -18.35 6.50
C HIS A 81 6.20 -19.42 5.46
N HIS A 82 4.91 -19.71 5.36
CA HIS A 82 4.41 -20.71 4.41
C HIS A 82 4.65 -20.31 2.95
N THR A 83 4.37 -19.06 2.63
CA THR A 83 4.54 -18.53 1.27
C THR A 83 5.99 -18.58 0.83
N MET A 84 6.92 -18.15 1.68
CA MET A 84 8.33 -18.10 1.30
C MET A 84 8.95 -19.50 1.19
N VAL A 85 8.52 -20.46 2.02
CA VAL A 85 8.93 -21.87 1.86
C VAL A 85 8.41 -22.44 0.54
N ASP A 86 7.17 -22.16 0.16
CA ASP A 86 6.60 -22.56 -1.14
C ASP A 86 7.32 -21.89 -2.32
N ARG A 87 7.58 -20.58 -2.22
CA ARG A 87 8.31 -19.82 -3.25
C ARG A 87 9.72 -20.35 -3.44
N GLY A 88 10.40 -20.74 -2.35
CA GLY A 88 11.69 -21.40 -2.42
C GLY A 88 11.63 -22.74 -3.15
N GLN A 89 10.57 -23.53 -2.94
CA GLN A 89 10.35 -24.77 -3.70
C GLN A 89 10.11 -24.49 -5.18
N ASN A 90 9.32 -23.46 -5.49
CA ASN A 90 9.08 -23.02 -6.85
C ASN A 90 10.39 -22.62 -7.53
N TYR A 91 11.19 -21.78 -6.87
CA TYR A 91 12.51 -21.34 -7.35
C TYR A 91 13.45 -22.52 -7.68
N VAL A 92 13.52 -23.50 -6.79
CA VAL A 92 14.35 -24.71 -7.02
C VAL A 92 13.80 -25.57 -8.17
N ARG A 93 12.48 -25.72 -8.31
CA ARG A 93 11.85 -26.44 -9.44
C ARG A 93 12.15 -25.78 -10.79
N TYR A 94 12.22 -24.45 -10.82
CA TYR A 94 12.61 -23.66 -12.00
C TYR A 94 14.12 -23.53 -12.16
N HIS A 95 14.91 -24.32 -11.44
CA HIS A 95 16.39 -24.30 -11.48
C HIS A 95 17.00 -22.91 -11.22
N GLY A 96 16.30 -22.06 -10.48
CA GLY A 96 16.71 -20.70 -10.17
C GLY A 96 16.41 -19.67 -11.27
N ASP A 97 15.56 -20.01 -12.23
CA ASP A 97 15.17 -19.11 -13.33
C ASP A 97 13.79 -18.43 -13.08
N SER A 98 13.34 -18.44 -11.84
CA SER A 98 12.22 -17.63 -11.36
C SER A 98 12.68 -16.65 -10.28
N SER A 99 11.80 -15.74 -9.84
CA SER A 99 12.13 -14.82 -8.75
C SER A 99 12.02 -15.50 -7.38
N PHE A 100 13.02 -15.29 -6.51
CA PHE A 100 12.92 -15.54 -5.08
C PHE A 100 13.24 -14.23 -4.35
N SER A 101 12.23 -13.40 -4.21
CA SER A 101 12.24 -12.12 -3.51
C SER A 101 11.28 -12.17 -2.31
N PRO A 102 11.41 -11.28 -1.31
CA PRO A 102 10.51 -11.27 -0.14
C PRO A 102 9.09 -10.77 -0.44
N GLY A 103 8.85 -10.21 -1.61
CA GLY A 103 7.53 -9.80 -2.08
C GLY A 103 6.56 -10.97 -2.27
N GLY A 104 5.31 -10.66 -2.54
CA GLY A 104 4.25 -11.62 -2.76
C GLY A 104 2.98 -10.92 -3.21
N SER A 105 1.94 -11.69 -3.46
CA SER A 105 0.68 -11.18 -3.97
C SER A 105 -0.51 -11.53 -3.08
N PHE A 106 -1.64 -10.90 -3.33
CA PHE A 106 -2.89 -11.22 -2.62
C PHE A 106 -3.35 -12.66 -2.83
N TYR A 107 -2.91 -13.34 -3.89
CA TYR A 107 -3.16 -14.78 -4.08
C TYR A 107 -2.49 -15.66 -3.05
N ASP A 108 -1.35 -15.22 -2.49
CA ASP A 108 -0.62 -15.97 -1.49
C ASP A 108 -1.45 -16.17 -0.22
N ILE A 109 -2.22 -15.15 0.18
CA ILE A 109 -3.09 -15.23 1.36
C ILE A 109 -4.24 -16.18 1.10
N MET A 110 -4.90 -16.10 -0.06
CA MET A 110 -5.99 -17.01 -0.41
C MET A 110 -5.49 -18.45 -0.52
N PHE A 111 -4.29 -18.64 -1.06
CA PHE A 111 -3.64 -19.95 -1.08
C PHE A 111 -3.31 -20.46 0.33
N CYS A 112 -2.78 -19.61 1.19
CA CYS A 112 -2.47 -19.95 2.58
C CYS A 112 -3.73 -20.33 3.34
N LEU A 113 -4.79 -19.53 3.26
CA LEU A 113 -6.10 -19.81 3.85
C LEU A 113 -6.63 -21.19 3.44
N ARG A 114 -6.56 -21.52 2.14
CA ARG A 114 -7.02 -22.81 1.63
C ARG A 114 -6.16 -23.99 2.06
N ASN A 115 -4.84 -23.83 2.08
CA ASN A 115 -3.92 -24.96 2.21
C ASN A 115 -3.31 -25.12 3.59
N TYR A 116 -3.07 -24.03 4.31
CA TYR A 116 -2.41 -24.01 5.61
C TYR A 116 -3.32 -23.54 6.74
N GLY A 117 -4.34 -22.74 6.44
CA GLY A 117 -5.18 -22.07 7.41
C GLY A 117 -4.62 -20.70 7.77
N LEU A 118 -5.04 -20.17 8.91
CA LEU A 118 -4.57 -18.90 9.50
C LEU A 118 -4.41 -19.06 11.00
N VAL A 119 -3.67 -18.15 11.62
CA VAL A 119 -3.54 -18.08 13.08
C VAL A 119 -3.66 -16.62 13.56
N PRO A 120 -4.07 -16.36 14.80
CA PRO A 120 -4.02 -15.03 15.37
C PRO A 120 -2.57 -14.60 15.63
N GLN A 121 -2.31 -13.31 15.64
CA GLN A 121 -0.99 -12.70 15.86
C GLN A 121 -0.33 -13.21 17.16
N GLU A 122 -1.11 -13.39 18.22
CA GLU A 122 -0.60 -13.89 19.50
C GLU A 122 -0.06 -15.34 19.43
N ALA A 123 -0.53 -16.15 18.50
CA ALA A 123 -0.06 -17.52 18.32
C ALA A 123 1.26 -17.61 17.53
N MET A 124 1.55 -16.61 16.70
CA MET A 124 2.81 -16.50 15.94
C MET A 124 3.18 -15.04 15.73
N PRO A 125 3.81 -14.37 16.70
CA PRO A 125 4.23 -12.97 16.56
C PRO A 125 5.26 -12.73 15.45
N GLY A 126 6.07 -13.73 15.13
CA GLY A 126 6.96 -13.69 13.97
C GLY A 126 8.21 -12.84 14.10
N ILE A 127 8.65 -12.53 15.32
CA ILE A 127 9.88 -11.76 15.60
C ILE A 127 10.67 -12.50 16.67
N MET A 128 11.64 -13.34 16.26
CA MET A 128 12.43 -14.17 17.17
C MET A 128 13.87 -13.64 17.39
N TYR A 129 14.19 -12.48 16.83
CA TYR A 129 15.54 -11.91 16.81
C TYR A 129 15.71 -10.68 17.73
N GLY A 130 14.76 -10.44 18.64
CA GLY A 130 14.89 -9.45 19.71
C GLY A 130 14.48 -8.03 19.36
N ASP A 131 14.03 -7.76 18.14
CA ASP A 131 13.46 -6.48 17.72
C ASP A 131 11.98 -6.36 18.14
N THR A 132 11.44 -5.16 18.09
CA THR A 132 10.01 -4.87 18.34
C THR A 132 9.18 -4.75 17.06
N LEU A 133 9.83 -4.57 15.91
CA LEU A 133 9.24 -4.48 14.59
C LEU A 133 9.93 -5.44 13.62
N PRO A 134 9.26 -5.89 12.58
CA PRO A 134 9.85 -6.81 11.59
C PRO A 134 11.06 -6.20 10.88
N VAL A 135 12.17 -6.96 10.84
CA VAL A 135 13.39 -6.63 10.08
C VAL A 135 13.90 -7.89 9.42
N HIS A 136 13.71 -8.03 8.11
CA HIS A 136 13.98 -9.27 7.38
C HIS A 136 15.24 -9.22 6.49
N ASN A 137 16.00 -8.13 6.49
CA ASN A 137 17.19 -7.99 5.64
C ASN A 137 18.16 -9.18 5.77
N GLU A 138 18.41 -9.67 6.97
CA GLU A 138 19.28 -10.83 7.21
C GLU A 138 18.60 -12.13 6.78
N LEU A 139 17.34 -12.33 7.17
CA LEU A 139 16.52 -13.48 6.76
C LEU A 139 16.49 -13.64 5.25
N ASP A 140 16.18 -12.54 4.53
CA ASP A 140 16.08 -12.55 3.07
C ASP A 140 17.42 -12.89 2.42
N ALA A 141 18.53 -12.34 2.93
CA ALA A 141 19.87 -12.61 2.44
C ALA A 141 20.26 -14.09 2.66
N VAL A 142 20.00 -14.63 3.85
CA VAL A 142 20.32 -16.03 4.19
C VAL A 142 19.46 -17.00 3.40
N ALA A 143 18.15 -16.80 3.36
CA ALA A 143 17.21 -17.65 2.63
C ALA A 143 17.49 -17.63 1.12
N GLY A 144 17.74 -16.43 0.55
CA GLY A 144 18.12 -16.26 -0.85
C GLY A 144 19.42 -16.98 -1.20
N ALA A 145 20.48 -16.82 -0.39
CA ALA A 145 21.74 -17.53 -0.58
C ALA A 145 21.56 -19.05 -0.50
N TYR A 146 20.73 -19.51 0.45
CA TYR A 146 20.46 -20.94 0.64
C TYR A 146 19.77 -21.56 -0.60
N VAL A 147 18.64 -20.99 -1.06
CA VAL A 147 17.92 -21.56 -2.22
C VAL A 147 18.73 -21.44 -3.50
N ASN A 148 19.52 -20.37 -3.65
CA ASN A 148 20.40 -20.19 -4.80
C ASN A 148 21.53 -21.26 -4.83
N ALA A 149 22.13 -21.58 -3.68
CA ALA A 149 23.11 -22.66 -3.57
C ALA A 149 22.52 -24.03 -3.97
N ILE A 150 21.25 -24.29 -3.63
CA ILE A 150 20.52 -25.50 -4.02
C ILE A 150 20.22 -25.49 -5.52
N ALA A 151 19.65 -24.41 -6.04
CA ALA A 151 19.13 -24.35 -7.42
C ALA A 151 20.25 -24.23 -8.47
N LYS A 152 21.32 -23.46 -8.18
CA LYS A 152 22.43 -23.20 -9.09
C LYS A 152 23.68 -24.04 -8.79
N GLY A 153 23.66 -24.84 -7.73
CA GLY A 153 24.73 -25.79 -7.42
C GLY A 153 24.89 -26.84 -8.50
N LYS A 154 26.11 -27.34 -8.68
CA LYS A 154 26.40 -28.45 -9.63
C LYS A 154 25.97 -29.80 -9.05
N LEU A 155 24.69 -29.93 -8.73
CA LEU A 155 24.09 -31.12 -8.12
C LEU A 155 23.34 -31.93 -9.18
N THR A 156 23.62 -33.22 -9.26
CA THR A 156 22.89 -34.13 -10.17
C THR A 156 21.59 -34.65 -9.59
N LYS A 157 21.43 -34.58 -8.25
CA LYS A 157 20.26 -35.04 -7.55
C LYS A 157 20.13 -34.29 -6.21
N LEU A 158 18.97 -33.78 -5.93
CA LEU A 158 18.64 -33.15 -4.63
C LEU A 158 18.10 -34.19 -3.66
N THR A 159 18.48 -34.07 -2.39
CA THR A 159 17.83 -34.83 -1.31
C THR A 159 16.63 -34.06 -0.78
N PRO A 160 15.65 -34.67 -0.13
CA PRO A 160 14.48 -33.94 0.42
C PRO A 160 14.85 -33.07 1.63
N VAL A 161 16.08 -33.18 2.14
CA VAL A 161 16.53 -32.48 3.37
C VAL A 161 16.63 -30.95 3.15
N TRP A 162 16.95 -30.51 1.93
CA TRP A 162 17.09 -29.07 1.65
C TRP A 162 15.82 -28.28 1.98
N LYS A 163 14.63 -28.85 1.73
CA LYS A 163 13.37 -28.18 2.08
C LYS A 163 13.24 -27.97 3.60
N LYS A 164 13.66 -28.96 4.41
CA LYS A 164 13.67 -28.82 5.86
C LYS A 164 14.67 -27.76 6.31
N GLY A 165 15.84 -27.65 5.64
CA GLY A 165 16.81 -26.60 5.89
C GLY A 165 16.24 -25.22 5.64
N LEU A 166 15.54 -25.01 4.51
CA LEU A 166 14.87 -23.75 4.23
C LEU A 166 13.80 -23.42 5.29
N CYS A 167 12.96 -24.40 5.64
CA CYS A 167 11.95 -24.24 6.68
C CYS A 167 12.59 -23.84 8.02
N SER A 168 13.72 -24.48 8.40
CA SER A 168 14.43 -24.16 9.66
C SER A 168 15.02 -22.75 9.68
N ILE A 169 15.38 -22.18 8.54
CA ILE A 169 15.76 -20.76 8.45
C ILE A 169 14.57 -19.89 8.87
N TYR A 170 13.41 -20.06 8.24
CA TYR A 170 12.20 -19.29 8.59
C TYR A 170 11.74 -19.57 10.02
N ASP A 171 11.80 -20.82 10.50
CA ASP A 171 11.52 -21.18 11.91
C ASP A 171 12.40 -20.39 12.89
N THR A 172 13.67 -20.17 12.54
CA THR A 172 14.63 -19.48 13.41
C THR A 172 14.31 -17.99 13.54
N TYR A 173 13.92 -17.33 12.45
CA TYR A 173 13.66 -15.88 12.45
C TYR A 173 12.21 -15.53 12.78
N LEU A 174 11.26 -16.31 12.31
CA LEU A 174 9.83 -16.01 12.46
C LEU A 174 9.13 -16.86 13.55
N GLY A 175 9.77 -17.90 14.01
CA GLY A 175 9.16 -18.91 14.86
C GLY A 175 8.54 -20.05 14.06
N LYS A 176 8.32 -21.18 14.72
CA LYS A 176 7.66 -22.34 14.12
C LYS A 176 6.17 -22.07 13.94
N CYS A 177 5.65 -22.42 12.78
CA CYS A 177 4.19 -22.43 12.57
C CYS A 177 3.55 -23.40 13.60
N PRO A 178 2.58 -22.96 14.40
CA PRO A 178 1.98 -23.78 15.42
C PRO A 178 1.12 -24.89 14.78
N GLU A 179 1.21 -26.10 15.31
CA GLU A 179 0.32 -27.22 14.94
C GLU A 179 -1.06 -27.07 15.59
N SER A 180 -1.09 -26.57 16.84
CA SER A 180 -2.29 -26.18 17.58
C SER A 180 -1.99 -25.01 18.50
N PHE A 181 -3.03 -24.26 18.88
CA PHE A 181 -2.94 -23.11 19.82
C PHE A 181 -4.29 -22.87 20.49
N THR A 182 -4.27 -22.18 21.63
CA THR A 182 -5.48 -21.73 22.30
C THR A 182 -5.75 -20.28 21.97
N TYR A 183 -6.95 -19.96 21.51
CA TYR A 183 -7.41 -18.60 21.25
C TYR A 183 -8.78 -18.38 21.88
N LYS A 184 -8.91 -17.30 22.68
CA LYS A 184 -10.17 -16.98 23.41
C LYS A 184 -10.73 -18.19 24.18
N GLY A 185 -9.86 -18.99 24.80
CA GLY A 185 -10.22 -20.16 25.63
C GLY A 185 -10.61 -21.42 24.87
N LYS A 186 -10.46 -21.44 23.55
CA LYS A 186 -10.74 -22.62 22.70
C LYS A 186 -9.47 -23.06 21.99
N GLU A 187 -9.28 -24.38 21.88
CA GLU A 187 -8.18 -24.96 21.12
C GLU A 187 -8.49 -25.04 19.64
N TYR A 188 -7.51 -24.70 18.82
CA TYR A 188 -7.57 -24.70 17.37
C TYR A 188 -6.31 -25.27 16.74
N THR A 189 -6.45 -25.84 15.56
CA THR A 189 -5.38 -25.90 14.57
C THR A 189 -5.50 -24.69 13.63
N PRO A 190 -4.46 -24.32 12.86
CA PRO A 190 -4.58 -23.24 11.86
C PRO A 190 -5.77 -23.41 10.91
N LYS A 191 -6.08 -24.66 10.52
CA LYS A 191 -7.22 -24.98 9.66
C LYS A 191 -8.57 -24.73 10.34
N THR A 192 -8.76 -25.29 11.54
CA THR A 192 -10.03 -25.13 12.25
C THR A 192 -10.26 -23.71 12.71
N PHE A 193 -9.19 -22.93 12.94
CA PHE A 193 -9.31 -21.51 13.20
C PHE A 193 -9.77 -20.76 11.95
N ALA A 194 -9.14 -20.98 10.80
CA ALA A 194 -9.55 -20.39 9.53
C ALA A 194 -11.02 -20.73 9.17
N GLU A 195 -11.43 -21.97 9.34
CA GLU A 195 -12.82 -22.40 9.16
C GLU A 195 -13.79 -21.63 10.08
N SER A 196 -13.39 -21.39 11.34
CA SER A 196 -14.23 -20.66 12.31
C SER A 196 -14.45 -19.19 11.96
N LEU A 197 -13.55 -18.58 11.16
CA LEU A 197 -13.71 -17.23 10.66
C LEU A 197 -14.86 -17.12 9.66
N GLY A 198 -15.16 -18.20 8.93
CA GLY A 198 -16.25 -18.24 7.95
C GLY A 198 -15.94 -17.47 6.67
N ILE A 199 -14.66 -17.23 6.39
CA ILE A 199 -14.20 -16.62 5.14
C ILE A 199 -14.10 -17.73 4.08
N ASN A 200 -14.83 -17.58 2.98
CA ASN A 200 -14.69 -18.44 1.82
C ASN A 200 -13.80 -17.76 0.77
N PRO A 201 -12.58 -18.28 0.49
CA PRO A 201 -11.68 -17.66 -0.48
C PRO A 201 -12.21 -17.62 -1.91
N ASP A 202 -13.28 -18.37 -2.24
CA ASP A 202 -13.90 -18.35 -3.56
C ASP A 202 -14.87 -17.18 -3.76
N ASP A 203 -15.18 -16.43 -2.70
CA ASP A 203 -16.03 -15.25 -2.76
C ASP A 203 -15.24 -13.98 -3.17
N TYR A 204 -13.92 -14.09 -3.31
CA TYR A 204 -13.04 -12.96 -3.63
C TYR A 204 -12.44 -13.11 -5.01
N ILE A 205 -12.40 -12.00 -5.73
CA ILE A 205 -11.85 -11.92 -7.09
C ILE A 205 -10.73 -10.91 -7.16
N SER A 206 -9.82 -11.13 -8.09
CA SER A 206 -8.79 -10.15 -8.46
C SER A 206 -9.17 -9.47 -9.75
N LEU A 207 -8.95 -8.16 -9.81
CA LEU A 207 -9.24 -7.30 -10.96
C LEU A 207 -7.97 -6.60 -11.42
N THR A 208 -7.90 -6.33 -12.72
CA THR A 208 -6.84 -5.53 -13.34
C THR A 208 -7.38 -4.77 -14.56
N SER A 209 -6.52 -3.92 -15.15
CA SER A 209 -6.88 -3.15 -16.34
C SER A 209 -5.67 -2.94 -17.24
N PHE A 210 -5.47 -3.81 -18.23
CA PHE A 210 -4.39 -3.75 -19.21
C PHE A 210 -4.86 -4.10 -20.63
N THR A 211 -4.28 -3.47 -21.66
CA THR A 211 -4.71 -3.62 -23.05
C THR A 211 -4.01 -4.72 -23.81
N HIS A 212 -2.90 -5.26 -23.30
CA HIS A 212 -2.15 -6.34 -23.95
C HIS A 212 -2.83 -7.71 -23.82
N HIS A 213 -3.91 -7.79 -23.04
CA HIS A 213 -4.84 -8.92 -23.02
C HIS A 213 -6.28 -8.44 -23.28
N PRO A 214 -7.16 -9.31 -23.82
CA PRO A 214 -8.56 -8.94 -24.06
C PRO A 214 -9.27 -8.55 -22.75
N PHE A 215 -10.09 -7.49 -22.81
CA PHE A 215 -10.97 -7.17 -21.70
C PHE A 215 -12.07 -8.23 -21.53
N TYR A 216 -12.64 -8.29 -20.33
CA TYR A 216 -13.67 -9.25 -19.90
C TYR A 216 -13.20 -10.72 -19.92
N THR A 217 -11.90 -10.93 -19.86
CA THR A 217 -11.27 -12.25 -19.71
C THR A 217 -10.42 -12.29 -18.45
N GLN A 218 -10.02 -13.48 -18.05
CA GLN A 218 -9.00 -13.63 -17.02
C GLN A 218 -7.62 -13.66 -17.65
N MET A 219 -6.69 -12.96 -17.01
CA MET A 219 -5.28 -12.95 -17.38
C MET A 219 -4.38 -13.13 -16.16
N ASN A 220 -3.19 -13.61 -16.39
CA ASN A 220 -2.10 -13.55 -15.42
C ASN A 220 -1.46 -12.15 -15.52
N ILE A 221 -1.35 -11.42 -14.42
CA ILE A 221 -0.56 -10.19 -14.39
C ILE A 221 0.91 -10.58 -14.34
N GLU A 222 1.69 -10.14 -15.34
CA GLU A 222 3.10 -10.48 -15.54
C GLU A 222 4.02 -9.65 -14.63
N ILE A 223 3.89 -9.84 -13.32
CA ILE A 223 4.75 -9.28 -12.29
C ILE A 223 5.45 -10.39 -11.50
N GLN A 224 6.64 -10.10 -10.99
CA GLN A 224 7.44 -11.12 -10.30
C GLN A 224 6.78 -11.66 -9.04
N ASP A 225 5.95 -10.86 -8.39
CA ASP A 225 5.27 -11.22 -7.15
C ASP A 225 4.01 -12.03 -7.38
N ASN A 226 3.50 -12.09 -8.62
CA ASN A 226 2.48 -13.07 -9.01
C ASN A 226 3.09 -14.43 -9.42
N TRP A 227 4.04 -14.92 -8.65
CA TRP A 227 4.77 -16.16 -8.90
C TRP A 227 3.90 -17.43 -8.86
N ARG A 228 2.70 -17.36 -8.28
CA ARG A 228 1.69 -18.44 -8.32
C ARG A 228 0.87 -18.44 -9.60
N ASN A 229 1.05 -17.46 -10.48
CA ASN A 229 0.27 -17.27 -11.72
C ASN A 229 -1.24 -17.14 -11.44
N GLY A 230 -1.60 -16.40 -10.39
CA GLY A 230 -2.98 -16.10 -10.09
C GLY A 230 -3.62 -15.28 -11.21
N LEU A 231 -4.92 -15.53 -11.46
CA LEU A 231 -5.65 -14.89 -12.54
C LEU A 231 -6.47 -13.70 -12.04
N SER A 232 -6.45 -12.61 -12.79
CA SER A 232 -7.27 -11.42 -12.56
C SER A 232 -8.25 -11.23 -13.70
N TYR A 233 -9.47 -10.78 -13.41
CA TYR A 233 -10.39 -10.30 -14.45
C TYR A 233 -9.90 -8.96 -14.99
N ASN A 234 -9.75 -8.87 -16.31
CA ASN A 234 -9.26 -7.69 -17.00
C ASN A 234 -10.43 -6.82 -17.45
N LEU A 235 -10.52 -5.59 -16.98
CA LEU A 235 -11.60 -4.65 -17.27
C LEU A 235 -11.05 -3.38 -17.92
N PRO A 236 -11.83 -2.66 -18.75
CA PRO A 236 -11.50 -1.29 -19.12
C PRO A 236 -11.31 -0.40 -17.89
N LEU A 237 -10.37 0.56 -17.94
CA LEU A 237 -9.97 1.36 -16.79
C LEU A 237 -11.15 2.02 -16.05
N MET A 238 -12.08 2.61 -16.79
CA MET A 238 -13.23 3.29 -16.18
C MET A 238 -14.20 2.32 -15.48
N GLU A 239 -14.37 1.12 -16.03
CA GLU A 239 -15.18 0.08 -15.38
C GLU A 239 -14.46 -0.48 -14.14
N PHE A 240 -13.14 -0.70 -14.24
CA PHE A 240 -12.30 -1.10 -13.12
C PHE A 240 -12.43 -0.10 -11.95
N MET A 241 -12.32 1.20 -12.21
CA MET A 241 -12.51 2.25 -11.21
C MET A 241 -13.93 2.23 -10.63
N SER A 242 -14.94 2.08 -11.49
CA SER A 242 -16.35 2.03 -11.05
C SER A 242 -16.65 0.83 -10.13
N VAL A 243 -15.98 -0.31 -10.34
CA VAL A 243 -16.12 -1.47 -9.45
C VAL A 243 -15.50 -1.19 -8.08
N ILE A 244 -14.35 -0.50 -8.03
CA ILE A 244 -13.73 -0.08 -6.76
C ILE A 244 -14.65 0.89 -6.02
N ASP A 245 -15.17 1.92 -6.69
CA ASP A 245 -16.09 2.89 -6.12
C ASP A 245 -17.34 2.20 -5.57
N ASN A 246 -17.92 1.29 -6.35
CA ASN A 246 -19.09 0.53 -5.92
C ASN A 246 -18.80 -0.34 -4.69
N ALA A 247 -17.66 -1.02 -4.65
CA ALA A 247 -17.25 -1.84 -3.51
C ALA A 247 -17.14 -0.99 -2.23
N VAL A 248 -16.41 0.12 -2.29
CA VAL A 248 -16.20 1.00 -1.12
C VAL A 248 -17.52 1.61 -0.64
N ASN A 249 -18.37 2.08 -1.55
CA ASN A 249 -19.67 2.66 -1.20
C ASN A 249 -20.64 1.63 -0.58
N ASN A 250 -20.50 0.34 -0.90
CA ASN A 250 -21.32 -0.74 -0.37
C ASN A 250 -20.72 -1.43 0.88
N GLY A 251 -19.68 -0.87 1.48
CA GLY A 251 -19.16 -1.36 2.77
C GLY A 251 -18.00 -2.33 2.66
N TYR A 252 -17.46 -2.56 1.46
CA TYR A 252 -16.30 -3.41 1.24
C TYR A 252 -15.03 -2.59 1.23
N THR A 253 -13.93 -3.21 1.64
CA THR A 253 -12.58 -2.70 1.42
C THR A 253 -11.97 -3.35 0.17
N VAL A 254 -10.88 -2.80 -0.35
CA VAL A 254 -10.22 -3.31 -1.56
C VAL A 254 -8.72 -3.42 -1.29
N ALA A 255 -8.19 -4.64 -1.34
CA ALA A 255 -6.74 -4.86 -1.32
C ALA A 255 -6.14 -4.36 -2.64
N TRP A 256 -5.18 -3.45 -2.56
CA TRP A 256 -4.67 -2.68 -3.70
C TRP A 256 -3.15 -2.79 -3.81
N GLY A 257 -2.67 -3.33 -4.94
CA GLY A 257 -1.26 -3.30 -5.35
C GLY A 257 -0.97 -2.04 -6.16
N SER A 258 0.12 -1.36 -5.85
CA SER A 258 0.46 -0.05 -6.41
C SER A 258 1.95 0.17 -6.52
N ASP A 259 2.32 1.23 -7.22
CA ASP A 259 3.64 1.83 -7.22
C ASP A 259 3.68 3.02 -6.23
N VAL A 260 4.55 2.95 -5.24
CA VAL A 260 4.79 4.03 -4.28
C VAL A 260 6.10 4.79 -4.55
N SER A 261 6.84 4.37 -5.58
CA SER A 261 8.05 5.06 -6.04
C SER A 261 7.73 6.27 -6.92
N GLU A 262 6.50 6.38 -7.41
CA GLU A 262 6.02 7.51 -8.23
C GLU A 262 6.12 8.85 -7.51
N SER A 263 6.35 9.90 -8.30
CA SER A 263 6.62 11.25 -7.78
C SER A 263 5.50 11.85 -6.92
N GLY A 264 4.26 11.44 -7.18
CA GLY A 264 3.08 11.93 -6.44
C GLY A 264 2.81 11.21 -5.12
N PHE A 265 3.46 10.07 -4.86
CA PHE A 265 3.32 9.35 -3.61
C PHE A 265 4.25 9.93 -2.53
N THR A 266 3.70 10.50 -1.45
CA THR A 266 4.47 11.25 -0.45
C THR A 266 4.52 10.54 0.90
N ARG A 267 5.57 10.83 1.67
CA ARG A 267 5.68 10.37 3.06
C ARG A 267 4.69 11.05 4.02
N ASP A 268 4.11 12.17 3.60
CA ASP A 268 3.10 12.89 4.38
C ASP A 268 1.74 12.19 4.38
N GLY A 269 1.57 11.15 3.55
CA GLY A 269 0.34 10.35 3.44
C GLY A 269 -0.60 10.85 2.34
N ILE A 270 -0.09 11.58 1.35
CA ILE A 270 -0.82 11.99 0.16
C ILE A 270 -0.25 11.28 -1.07
N ALA A 271 -1.13 10.76 -1.91
CA ALA A 271 -0.82 10.28 -3.25
C ALA A 271 -1.68 11.03 -4.27
N VAL A 272 -1.03 11.67 -5.24
CA VAL A 272 -1.66 12.47 -6.30
C VAL A 272 -0.96 12.21 -7.63
N MET A 273 -1.64 12.51 -8.73
CA MET A 273 -1.06 12.47 -10.08
C MET A 273 -0.73 13.89 -10.57
N PRO A 274 0.40 14.47 -10.12
CA PRO A 274 0.67 15.87 -10.38
C PRO A 274 0.93 16.12 -11.87
N ASP A 275 0.39 17.24 -12.37
CA ASP A 275 0.72 17.72 -13.71
C ASP A 275 2.14 18.29 -13.73
N ALA A 276 3.09 17.51 -14.23
CA ALA A 276 4.49 17.92 -14.34
C ALA A 276 4.69 19.08 -15.33
N ASP A 277 3.79 19.23 -16.31
CA ASP A 277 3.84 20.26 -17.34
C ASP A 277 3.14 21.55 -16.92
N ARG A 278 2.61 21.61 -15.70
CA ARG A 278 1.96 22.81 -15.14
C ARG A 278 2.78 24.09 -15.34
N GLY A 279 4.10 23.99 -15.38
CA GLY A 279 4.98 25.13 -15.65
C GLY A 279 4.69 25.82 -16.98
N ALA A 280 4.16 25.13 -17.98
CA ALA A 280 3.82 25.68 -19.29
C ALA A 280 2.61 26.65 -19.23
N GLU A 281 1.74 26.52 -18.25
CA GLU A 281 0.57 27.38 -18.04
C GLU A 281 0.89 28.64 -17.20
N LEU A 282 2.02 28.67 -16.54
CA LEU A 282 2.44 29.79 -15.72
C LEU A 282 2.99 30.95 -16.56
N THR A 283 2.81 32.17 -16.08
CA THR A 283 3.29 33.39 -16.77
C THR A 283 3.99 34.33 -15.77
N GLY A 284 4.82 35.23 -16.29
CA GLY A 284 5.45 36.30 -15.50
C GLY A 284 6.34 35.78 -14.35
N SER A 285 6.12 36.30 -13.16
CA SER A 285 6.92 36.00 -11.96
C SER A 285 6.75 34.55 -11.51
N ASP A 286 5.57 33.95 -11.70
CA ASP A 286 5.29 32.57 -11.30
C ASP A 286 6.05 31.57 -12.17
N MET A 287 6.13 31.82 -13.49
CA MET A 287 6.96 31.04 -14.39
C MET A 287 8.45 31.17 -14.02
N ALA A 288 8.92 32.38 -13.74
CA ALA A 288 10.31 32.62 -13.35
C ALA A 288 10.65 31.87 -12.03
N ARG A 289 9.76 31.94 -11.05
CA ARG A 289 9.89 31.19 -9.79
C ARG A 289 9.92 29.68 -10.05
N TRP A 290 8.96 29.15 -10.81
CA TRP A 290 8.86 27.72 -11.13
C TRP A 290 10.10 27.21 -11.86
N THR A 291 10.59 27.96 -12.84
CA THR A 291 11.79 27.59 -13.61
C THR A 291 13.04 27.51 -12.74
N GLY A 292 13.11 28.35 -11.70
CA GLY A 292 14.22 28.39 -10.74
C GLY A 292 14.19 27.28 -9.67
N LEU A 293 13.08 26.53 -9.53
CA LEU A 293 12.97 25.46 -8.54
C LEU A 293 13.76 24.22 -8.95
N THR A 294 14.33 23.54 -7.96
CA THR A 294 14.89 22.19 -8.15
C THR A 294 13.77 21.16 -8.42
N ALA A 295 14.10 19.98 -8.94
CA ALA A 295 13.12 18.91 -9.12
C ALA A 295 12.44 18.52 -7.80
N ALA A 296 13.20 18.49 -6.69
CA ALA A 296 12.67 18.20 -5.37
C ALA A 296 11.68 19.27 -4.88
N ASP A 297 12.00 20.56 -5.10
CA ASP A 297 11.13 21.66 -4.72
C ASP A 297 9.85 21.68 -5.58
N LYS A 298 9.96 21.40 -6.88
CA LYS A 298 8.80 21.25 -7.77
C LYS A 298 7.87 20.13 -7.29
N ARG A 299 8.43 18.97 -6.98
CA ARG A 299 7.66 17.85 -6.42
C ARG A 299 6.94 18.27 -5.13
N LYS A 300 7.64 18.91 -4.20
CA LYS A 300 7.06 19.41 -2.95
C LYS A 300 5.93 20.40 -3.20
N GLU A 301 6.11 21.33 -4.13
CA GLU A 301 5.06 22.29 -4.53
C GLU A 301 3.82 21.57 -5.06
N LEU A 302 4.01 20.60 -5.98
CA LEU A 302 2.92 19.85 -6.62
C LEU A 302 2.14 18.95 -5.66
N THR A 303 2.73 18.57 -4.53
CA THR A 303 2.12 17.66 -3.55
C THR A 303 1.76 18.34 -2.23
N SER A 304 1.93 19.66 -2.11
CA SER A 304 1.72 20.39 -0.86
C SER A 304 0.26 20.72 -0.56
N ARG A 305 -0.57 20.83 -1.59
CA ARG A 305 -1.98 21.26 -1.56
C ARG A 305 -2.72 20.73 -2.78
N PRO A 306 -4.07 20.76 -2.80
CA PRO A 306 -4.84 20.41 -3.98
C PRO A 306 -4.48 21.29 -5.18
N LEU A 307 -4.00 20.67 -6.23
CA LEU A 307 -3.65 21.27 -7.51
C LEU A 307 -4.31 20.46 -8.64
N PRO A 308 -4.42 21.00 -9.86
CA PRO A 308 -4.82 20.23 -11.02
C PRO A 308 -3.92 19.00 -11.18
N GLU A 309 -4.56 17.87 -11.47
CA GLU A 309 -3.89 16.60 -11.72
C GLU A 309 -4.15 16.15 -13.15
N ILE A 310 -3.25 15.32 -13.69
CA ILE A 310 -3.49 14.68 -14.98
C ILE A 310 -4.62 13.67 -14.88
N THR A 311 -5.37 13.51 -15.95
CA THR A 311 -6.33 12.41 -16.08
C THR A 311 -5.62 11.21 -16.69
N VAL A 312 -5.42 10.16 -15.87
CA VAL A 312 -4.79 8.92 -16.34
C VAL A 312 -5.70 8.21 -17.33
N THR A 313 -5.18 7.94 -18.53
CA THR A 313 -5.89 7.19 -19.57
C THR A 313 -5.49 5.71 -19.56
N GLN A 314 -6.29 4.87 -20.21
CA GLN A 314 -5.97 3.46 -20.41
C GLN A 314 -4.61 3.26 -21.11
N GLU A 315 -4.31 4.11 -22.10
CA GLU A 315 -3.04 4.05 -22.83
C GLU A 315 -1.85 4.46 -21.97
N MET A 316 -1.98 5.53 -21.19
CA MET A 316 -0.94 5.95 -20.23
C MET A 316 -0.62 4.82 -19.24
N ARG A 317 -1.66 4.20 -18.66
CA ARG A 317 -1.50 3.07 -17.75
C ARG A 317 -0.75 1.91 -18.40
N GLN A 318 -1.12 1.53 -19.62
CA GLN A 318 -0.45 0.44 -20.34
C GLN A 318 1.00 0.80 -20.66
N THR A 319 1.25 2.00 -21.17
CA THR A 319 2.61 2.45 -21.52
C THR A 319 3.52 2.47 -20.31
N ALA A 320 3.04 2.98 -19.17
CA ALA A 320 3.82 3.05 -17.93
C ALA A 320 4.17 1.65 -17.37
N PHE A 321 3.27 0.67 -17.53
CA PHE A 321 3.54 -0.73 -17.19
C PHE A 321 4.58 -1.35 -18.14
N ASP A 322 4.44 -1.14 -19.45
CA ASP A 322 5.31 -1.74 -20.45
C ASP A 322 6.75 -1.18 -20.41
N ASN A 323 6.91 0.09 -20.04
CA ASN A 323 8.20 0.77 -20.00
C ASN A 323 8.83 0.89 -18.61
N TRP A 324 8.18 0.29 -17.57
CA TRP A 324 8.62 0.26 -16.19
C TRP A 324 8.60 1.62 -15.48
N GLU A 325 7.83 2.57 -15.96
CA GLU A 325 7.53 3.82 -15.23
C GLU A 325 6.63 3.55 -14.02
N THR A 326 5.74 2.55 -14.13
CA THR A 326 4.92 2.06 -13.03
C THR A 326 5.24 0.59 -12.78
N THR A 327 5.60 0.25 -11.55
CA THR A 327 5.97 -1.10 -11.11
C THR A 327 5.06 -1.58 -9.97
N ASP A 328 5.07 -2.88 -9.69
CA ASP A 328 4.42 -3.46 -8.51
C ASP A 328 5.42 -3.48 -7.36
N ASP A 329 5.31 -2.53 -6.44
CA ASP A 329 6.25 -2.41 -5.33
C ASP A 329 5.62 -2.33 -3.94
N HIS A 330 4.30 -2.13 -3.84
CA HIS A 330 3.64 -2.01 -2.53
C HIS A 330 2.17 -2.43 -2.52
N GLY A 331 1.77 -3.10 -1.43
CA GLY A 331 0.38 -3.48 -1.17
C GLY A 331 -0.24 -2.66 -0.04
N MET A 332 -1.46 -2.16 -0.26
CA MET A 332 -2.24 -1.34 0.68
C MET A 332 -3.72 -1.75 0.69
N LEU A 333 -4.54 -1.06 1.47
CA LEU A 333 -5.97 -1.33 1.60
C LEU A 333 -6.78 -0.05 1.41
N ILE A 334 -7.59 0.03 0.36
CA ILE A 334 -8.58 1.10 0.18
C ILE A 334 -9.79 0.79 1.09
N TYR A 335 -10.17 1.74 1.96
CA TYR A 335 -11.26 1.52 2.92
C TYR A 335 -12.30 2.63 2.96
N GLY A 336 -12.09 3.75 2.27
CA GLY A 336 -13.02 4.86 2.32
C GLY A 336 -12.84 5.85 1.20
N ILE A 337 -13.67 6.89 1.23
CA ILE A 337 -13.67 8.03 0.31
C ILE A 337 -13.71 9.31 1.15
N ALA A 338 -12.85 10.25 0.83
CA ALA A 338 -12.85 11.60 1.39
C ALA A 338 -12.88 12.64 0.26
N LYS A 339 -13.26 13.88 0.59
CA LYS A 339 -13.18 15.04 -0.31
C LYS A 339 -12.23 16.07 0.27
N ASP A 340 -11.43 16.67 -0.60
CA ASP A 340 -10.64 17.84 -0.25
C ASP A 340 -11.52 19.11 -0.12
N GLN A 341 -10.91 20.22 0.25
CA GLN A 341 -11.56 21.52 0.39
C GLN A 341 -12.17 22.06 -0.92
N ASN A 342 -11.78 21.53 -2.08
CA ASN A 342 -12.30 21.89 -3.39
C ASN A 342 -13.40 20.93 -3.87
N GLY A 343 -13.70 19.89 -3.06
CA GLY A 343 -14.73 18.89 -3.38
C GLY A 343 -14.25 17.74 -4.26
N LYS A 344 -12.93 17.65 -4.55
CA LYS A 344 -12.35 16.52 -5.27
C LYS A 344 -12.31 15.28 -4.37
N GLU A 345 -12.67 14.13 -4.92
CA GLU A 345 -12.67 12.85 -4.20
C GLU A 345 -11.30 12.19 -4.21
N TYR A 346 -11.00 11.53 -3.08
CA TYR A 346 -9.80 10.74 -2.83
C TYR A 346 -10.19 9.45 -2.13
N TYR A 347 -9.47 8.37 -2.40
CA TYR A 347 -9.57 7.17 -1.58
C TYR A 347 -8.82 7.34 -0.26
N MET A 348 -9.42 6.82 0.79
CA MET A 348 -8.77 6.65 2.08
C MET A 348 -8.08 5.29 2.08
N VAL A 349 -6.78 5.28 2.37
CA VAL A 349 -5.93 4.11 2.23
C VAL A 349 -5.23 3.77 3.54
N LYS A 350 -5.40 2.53 4.01
CA LYS A 350 -4.64 1.98 5.13
C LYS A 350 -3.31 1.43 4.60
N ASN A 351 -2.21 2.06 5.02
CA ASN A 351 -0.85 1.61 4.76
C ASN A 351 -0.29 0.87 5.99
N SER A 352 0.82 0.16 5.83
CA SER A 352 1.50 -0.61 6.90
C SER A 352 2.83 0.01 7.34
N TRP A 353 2.89 1.35 7.44
CA TRP A 353 4.09 2.11 7.84
C TRP A 353 3.93 2.80 9.20
N GLY A 354 2.99 2.36 10.04
CA GLY A 354 2.65 3.00 11.30
C GLY A 354 1.82 4.28 11.10
N THR A 355 1.69 5.08 12.17
CA THR A 355 0.74 6.19 12.24
C THR A 355 1.39 7.58 12.30
N ASN A 356 2.65 7.72 11.87
CA ASN A 356 3.41 8.97 12.02
C ASN A 356 3.28 9.94 10.83
N ASN A 357 2.28 9.79 9.98
CA ASN A 357 2.06 10.65 8.82
C ASN A 357 1.26 11.90 9.21
N LYS A 358 1.42 12.98 8.42
CA LYS A 358 0.67 14.22 8.60
C LYS A 358 -0.83 14.04 8.31
N TYR A 359 -1.15 13.29 7.25
CA TYR A 359 -2.50 12.93 6.87
C TYR A 359 -2.72 11.45 7.27
N LYS A 360 -3.57 11.24 8.27
CA LYS A 360 -3.85 9.92 8.86
C LYS A 360 -5.23 9.45 8.43
#